data_6f799e553aa6831557579307202109c5
#
_entry.id   6f799e553aa6831557579307202109c5
#
_cell.length_a   1.000
_cell.length_b   1.000
_cell.length_c   1.000
_cell.angle_alpha   90.00
_cell.angle_beta   90.00
_cell.angle_gamma   90.00
#
_symmetry.space_group_name_H-M   'P 1'
#
loop_
_entity.id
_entity.type
_entity.pdbx_description
1 polymer ?
#
loop_
_entity_poly.entity_id
_entity_poly.type
_entity_poly.pdbx_seq_one_letter_code
_entity_poly.pdbx_strand_id
1 'polypeptide(L)'
;MAGAVKGRKAGRHATSDWMEVEKQRGISVTSSVMQFEYNDHVINLLDTPGHEDFSEDTYRVLTAVDCAVMVIDAAKGVEAQTIKLLEVCRMRKTPIITFINKLDREVQDRLTCSARLKMF
;
A
#
# COMPACT_ATOMS: atom_id res chain seq x y z
N MET A 1 -13.41 -10.04 5.41
CA MET A 1 -12.49 -11.07 4.89
C MET A 1 -11.10 -10.52 4.53
N ALA A 2 -10.71 -9.41 5.11
CA ALA A 2 -9.32 -8.98 5.10
C ALA A 2 -8.51 -10.03 5.87
N GLY A 3 -7.53 -10.67 5.27
CA GLY A 3 -6.75 -11.75 5.90
C GLY A 3 -6.86 -13.14 5.25
N ALA A 4 -7.58 -13.27 4.14
CA ALA A 4 -7.74 -14.55 3.43
C ALA A 4 -6.47 -15.03 2.68
N VAL A 5 -5.38 -14.26 2.70
CA VAL A 5 -4.13 -14.63 2.02
C VAL A 5 -3.21 -15.33 3.00
N LYS A 6 -3.26 -16.65 3.05
CA LYS A 6 -2.26 -17.48 3.77
C LYS A 6 -1.04 -17.68 2.87
N GLY A 7 0.13 -17.26 3.40
CA GLY A 7 1.45 -17.22 2.80
C GLY A 7 1.88 -18.30 1.79
N ARG A 8 2.87 -17.95 1.01
CA ARG A 8 3.86 -18.74 0.29
C ARG A 8 3.42 -20.02 -0.45
N LYS A 9 2.31 -20.05 -1.17
CA LYS A 9 2.16 -21.03 -2.26
C LYS A 9 2.16 -20.26 -3.57
N ALA A 10 3.04 -20.64 -4.49
CA ALA A 10 3.06 -20.16 -5.86
C ALA A 10 1.64 -20.22 -6.44
N GLY A 11 1.11 -19.09 -6.92
CA GLY A 11 -0.20 -19.00 -7.52
C GLY A 11 -1.31 -18.37 -6.68
N ARG A 12 -1.05 -17.86 -5.48
CA ARG A 12 -2.06 -17.10 -4.71
C ARG A 12 -1.84 -15.60 -4.91
N HIS A 13 -2.83 -14.96 -5.48
CA HIS A 13 -2.89 -13.52 -5.71
C HIS A 13 -3.71 -12.84 -4.61
N ALA A 14 -3.52 -11.53 -4.44
CA ALA A 14 -4.33 -10.74 -3.53
C ALA A 14 -5.81 -10.76 -3.97
N THR A 15 -6.73 -10.59 -3.01
CA THR A 15 -8.17 -10.56 -3.32
C THR A 15 -8.52 -9.36 -4.21
N SER A 16 -7.70 -8.31 -4.18
CA SER A 16 -7.78 -7.12 -5.02
C SER A 16 -7.32 -7.36 -6.47
N ASP A 17 -6.49 -8.39 -6.72
CA ASP A 17 -5.94 -8.70 -8.05
C ASP A 17 -6.96 -9.53 -8.86
N TRP A 18 -7.90 -8.88 -9.49
CA TRP A 18 -8.96 -9.55 -10.24
C TRP A 18 -8.69 -9.65 -11.75
N MET A 19 -7.79 -8.81 -12.29
CA MET A 19 -7.43 -8.83 -13.71
C MET A 19 -6.38 -9.89 -14.02
N GLU A 20 -6.49 -10.52 -15.19
CA GLU A 20 -5.53 -11.54 -15.68
C GLU A 20 -4.09 -10.98 -15.75
N VAL A 21 -3.95 -9.71 -16.16
CA VAL A 21 -2.66 -9.01 -16.25
C VAL A 21 -2.00 -8.84 -14.89
N GLU A 22 -2.79 -8.57 -13.84
CA GLU A 22 -2.31 -8.46 -12.46
C GLU A 22 -1.79 -9.78 -11.93
N LYS A 23 -2.52 -10.87 -12.22
CA LYS A 23 -2.13 -12.22 -11.85
C LYS A 23 -0.83 -12.66 -12.53
N GLN A 24 -0.65 -12.32 -13.81
CA GLN A 24 0.56 -12.65 -14.57
C GLN A 24 1.78 -11.85 -14.10
N ARG A 25 1.60 -10.57 -13.76
CA ARG A 25 2.68 -9.70 -13.31
C ARG A 25 2.98 -9.81 -11.81
N GLY A 26 2.03 -10.31 -11.02
CA GLY A 26 2.12 -10.37 -9.56
C GLY A 26 2.10 -9.00 -8.88
N ILE A 27 1.58 -7.98 -9.56
CA ILE A 27 1.42 -6.61 -9.07
C ILE A 27 0.04 -6.07 -9.45
N SER A 28 -0.53 -5.20 -8.62
CA SER A 28 -1.76 -4.48 -8.95
C SER A 28 -1.51 -3.48 -10.09
N VAL A 29 -2.40 -3.43 -11.06
CA VAL A 29 -2.33 -2.54 -12.23
C VAL A 29 -3.41 -1.47 -12.15
N THR A 30 -4.58 -1.82 -11.60
CA THR A 30 -5.71 -0.92 -11.43
C THR A 30 -6.07 -0.78 -9.96
N SER A 31 -6.67 0.36 -9.59
CA SER A 31 -7.22 0.54 -8.25
C SER A 31 -8.46 -0.34 -8.06
N SER A 32 -8.56 -1.02 -6.95
CA SER A 32 -9.71 -1.84 -6.58
C SER A 32 -10.30 -1.41 -5.25
N VAL A 33 -11.61 -1.59 -5.10
CA VAL A 33 -12.34 -1.23 -3.88
C VAL A 33 -12.82 -2.51 -3.20
N MET A 34 -12.47 -2.64 -1.93
CA MET A 34 -12.95 -3.72 -1.07
C MET A 34 -13.72 -3.10 0.10
N GLN A 35 -14.88 -3.66 0.41
CA GLN A 35 -15.72 -3.23 1.53
C GLN A 35 -15.85 -4.35 2.55
N PHE A 36 -15.74 -4.02 3.82
CA PHE A 36 -15.98 -4.95 4.91
C PHE A 36 -16.43 -4.22 6.19
N GLU A 37 -17.11 -4.95 7.07
CA GLU A 37 -17.52 -4.45 8.36
C GLU A 37 -16.52 -4.85 9.44
N TYR A 38 -16.21 -3.93 10.33
CA TYR A 38 -15.35 -4.14 11.47
C TYR A 38 -15.75 -3.20 12.64
N ASN A 39 -16.03 -3.75 13.82
CA ASN A 39 -16.40 -2.97 15.01
C ASN A 39 -17.54 -1.97 14.76
N ASP A 40 -18.64 -2.41 14.15
CA ASP A 40 -19.81 -1.60 13.80
C ASP A 40 -19.50 -0.44 12.82
N HIS A 41 -18.38 -0.51 12.13
CA HIS A 41 -18.00 0.43 11.08
C HIS A 41 -17.90 -0.26 9.73
N VAL A 42 -18.36 0.40 8.68
CA VAL A 42 -18.14 -0.03 7.31
C VAL A 42 -16.84 0.59 6.81
N ILE A 43 -15.89 -0.28 6.48
CA ILE A 43 -14.58 0.13 5.98
C ILE A 43 -14.52 -0.10 4.48
N ASN A 44 -14.22 0.95 3.74
CA ASN A 44 -13.93 0.90 2.31
C ASN A 44 -12.42 1.00 2.12
N LEU A 45 -11.81 -0.10 1.69
CA LEU A 45 -10.38 -0.17 1.42
C LEU A 45 -10.14 -0.04 -0.08
N LEU A 46 -9.46 1.04 -0.47
CA LEU A 46 -9.04 1.27 -1.85
C LEU A 46 -7.60 0.79 -1.99
N ASP A 47 -7.40 -0.32 -2.68
CA ASP A 47 -6.08 -0.85 -3.01
C ASP A 47 -5.58 -0.20 -4.29
N THR A 48 -4.40 0.43 -4.23
CA THR A 48 -3.83 1.18 -5.35
C THR A 48 -2.56 0.51 -5.85
N PRO A 49 -2.28 0.58 -7.17
CA PRO A 49 -1.01 0.10 -7.69
C PRO A 49 0.16 0.90 -7.11
N GLY A 50 1.17 0.19 -6.63
CA GLY A 50 2.38 0.79 -6.04
C GLY A 50 3.47 1.12 -7.06
N HIS A 51 3.33 0.66 -8.31
CA HIS A 51 4.34 0.85 -9.35
C HIS A 51 4.30 2.27 -9.91
N GLU A 52 5.46 2.83 -10.27
CA GLU A 52 5.59 4.21 -10.74
C GLU A 52 4.74 4.51 -11.99
N ASP A 53 4.60 3.54 -12.88
CA ASP A 53 3.82 3.67 -14.13
C ASP A 53 2.31 3.94 -13.90
N PHE A 54 1.81 3.63 -12.69
CA PHE A 54 0.39 3.76 -12.33
C PHE A 54 0.13 4.85 -11.28
N SER A 55 1.06 5.76 -11.09
CA SER A 55 0.99 6.79 -10.05
C SER A 55 -0.19 7.76 -10.22
N GLU A 56 -0.67 7.99 -11.44
CA GLU A 56 -1.81 8.87 -11.71
C GLU A 56 -3.10 8.35 -11.05
N ASP A 57 -3.37 7.05 -11.12
CA ASP A 57 -4.52 6.43 -10.47
C ASP A 57 -4.43 6.56 -8.95
N THR A 58 -3.23 6.37 -8.38
CA THR A 58 -2.99 6.57 -6.95
C THR A 58 -3.30 8.01 -6.53
N TYR A 59 -2.89 9.02 -7.32
CA TYR A 59 -3.19 10.41 -7.01
C TYR A 59 -4.69 10.71 -7.04
N ARG A 60 -5.43 10.13 -7.97
CA ARG A 60 -6.89 10.26 -8.04
C ARG A 60 -7.56 9.63 -6.81
N VAL A 61 -7.16 8.42 -6.44
CA VAL A 61 -7.71 7.72 -5.27
C VAL A 61 -7.48 8.52 -3.98
N LEU A 62 -6.30 9.12 -3.81
CA LEU A 62 -5.99 9.96 -2.64
C LEU A 62 -6.91 11.18 -2.49
N THR A 63 -7.70 11.55 -3.51
CA THR A 63 -8.72 12.60 -3.38
C THR A 63 -10.00 12.14 -2.71
N ALA A 64 -10.23 10.85 -2.68
CA ALA A 64 -11.50 10.24 -2.28
C ALA A 64 -11.41 9.53 -0.92
N VAL A 65 -10.26 9.57 -0.24
CA VAL A 65 -10.04 8.83 1.01
C VAL A 65 -9.87 9.76 2.21
N ASP A 66 -10.31 9.29 3.36
CA ASP A 66 -10.18 10.00 4.65
C ASP A 66 -8.80 9.82 5.28
N CYS A 67 -8.13 8.69 5.03
CA CYS A 67 -6.77 8.43 5.47
C CYS A 67 -6.05 7.51 4.47
N ALA A 68 -4.72 7.49 4.52
CA ALA A 68 -3.88 6.63 3.71
C ALA A 68 -3.08 5.66 4.57
N VAL A 69 -2.98 4.41 4.13
CA VAL A 69 -2.04 3.43 4.68
C VAL A 69 -0.83 3.34 3.76
N MET A 70 0.29 3.84 4.23
CA MET A 70 1.55 3.79 3.48
C MET A 70 2.29 2.51 3.81
N VAL A 71 2.34 1.61 2.83
CA VAL A 71 3.01 0.31 2.95
C VAL A 71 4.45 0.42 2.47
N ILE A 72 5.40 0.08 3.34
CA ILE A 72 6.84 0.12 3.07
C ILE A 72 7.40 -1.30 3.11
N ASP A 73 8.17 -1.67 2.10
CA ASP A 73 8.94 -2.93 2.09
C ASP A 73 10.14 -2.79 3.04
N ALA A 74 10.21 -3.63 4.06
CA ALA A 74 11.25 -3.57 5.08
C ALA A 74 12.68 -3.74 4.52
N ALA A 75 12.83 -4.51 3.44
CA ALA A 75 14.12 -4.75 2.81
C ALA A 75 14.56 -3.58 1.91
N LYS A 76 13.63 -2.92 1.24
CA LYS A 76 13.92 -1.79 0.33
C LYS A 76 13.96 -0.44 1.06
N GLY A 77 13.21 -0.31 2.14
CA GLY A 77 13.08 0.93 2.89
C GLY A 77 12.21 1.97 2.16
N VAL A 78 12.51 3.25 2.39
CA VAL A 78 11.76 4.37 1.80
C VAL A 78 12.29 4.65 0.39
N GLU A 79 11.50 4.32 -0.60
CA GLU A 79 11.80 4.54 -2.03
C GLU A 79 11.36 5.95 -2.48
N ALA A 80 11.87 6.41 -3.63
CA ALA A 80 11.55 7.72 -4.18
C ALA A 80 10.04 7.94 -4.40
N GLN A 81 9.33 6.90 -4.83
CA GLN A 81 7.88 6.95 -5.00
C GLN A 81 7.14 7.13 -3.67
N THR A 82 7.62 6.49 -2.62
CA THR A 82 7.08 6.66 -1.26
C THR A 82 7.16 8.13 -0.82
N ILE A 83 8.27 8.80 -1.11
CA ILE A 83 8.48 10.21 -0.77
C ILE A 83 7.49 11.10 -1.53
N LYS A 84 7.34 10.89 -2.84
CA LYS A 84 6.38 11.64 -3.67
C LYS A 84 4.95 11.51 -3.15
N LEU A 85 4.52 10.29 -2.82
CA LEU A 85 3.18 10.03 -2.27
C LEU A 85 3.00 10.66 -0.89
N LEU A 86 4.03 10.64 -0.04
CA LEU A 86 4.03 11.30 1.25
C LEU A 86 3.81 12.82 1.11
N GLU A 87 4.50 13.45 0.17
CA GLU A 87 4.34 14.88 -0.12
C GLU A 87 2.92 15.22 -0.58
N VAL A 88 2.33 14.38 -1.45
CA VAL A 88 0.94 14.57 -1.90
C VAL A 88 -0.03 14.45 -0.72
N CYS A 89 0.12 13.46 0.14
CA CYS A 89 -0.72 13.32 1.34
C CYS A 89 -0.58 14.53 2.27
N ARG A 90 0.63 15.05 2.43
CA ARG A 90 0.88 16.26 3.25
C ARG A 90 0.22 17.50 2.67
N MET A 91 0.35 17.74 1.36
CA MET A 91 -0.31 18.86 0.68
C MET A 91 -1.83 18.82 0.84
N ARG A 92 -2.40 17.62 0.86
CA ARG A 92 -3.84 17.40 1.03
C ARG A 92 -4.28 17.32 2.49
N LYS A 93 -3.34 17.33 3.43
CA LYS A 93 -3.59 17.11 4.87
C LYS A 93 -4.29 15.77 5.16
N THR A 94 -4.06 14.77 4.31
CA THR A 94 -4.56 13.41 4.51
C THR A 94 -3.75 12.71 5.59
N PRO A 95 -4.37 12.21 6.68
CA PRO A 95 -3.68 11.45 7.72
C PRO A 95 -3.04 10.19 7.14
N ILE A 96 -1.86 9.83 7.64
CA ILE A 96 -1.11 8.68 7.16
C ILE A 96 -0.84 7.70 8.30
N ILE A 97 -1.14 6.43 8.06
CA ILE A 97 -0.71 5.31 8.89
C ILE A 97 0.40 4.58 8.15
N THR A 98 1.54 4.37 8.79
CA THR A 98 2.66 3.64 8.18
C THR A 98 2.61 2.17 8.57
N PHE A 99 2.68 1.29 7.57
CA PHE A 99 2.77 -0.15 7.74
C PHE A 99 4.06 -0.68 7.12
N ILE A 100 4.89 -1.38 7.90
CA ILE A 100 6.13 -1.98 7.43
C ILE A 100 5.86 -3.46 7.14
N ASN A 101 5.99 -3.84 5.88
CA ASN A 101 5.73 -5.18 5.36
C ASN A 101 7.03 -5.97 5.14
N LYS A 102 6.94 -7.29 5.05
CA LYS A 102 8.04 -8.22 4.75
C LYS A 102 9.17 -8.20 5.79
N LEU A 103 8.83 -8.04 7.05
CA LEU A 103 9.77 -8.10 8.18
C LEU A 103 10.41 -9.49 8.38
N ASP A 104 9.93 -10.50 7.65
CA ASP A 104 10.46 -11.86 7.61
C ASP A 104 11.72 -12.00 6.71
N ARG A 105 12.09 -10.93 5.99
CA ARG A 105 13.29 -10.91 5.14
C ARG A 105 14.43 -10.21 5.87
N GLU A 106 15.67 -10.38 5.37
CA GLU A 106 16.82 -9.59 5.84
C GLU A 106 16.53 -8.09 5.65
N VAL A 107 16.52 -7.37 6.74
CA VAL A 107 15.98 -5.99 6.83
C VAL A 107 17.13 -5.02 6.94
N GLN A 108 17.04 -3.90 6.24
CA GLN A 108 17.73 -2.68 6.69
C GLN A 108 17.16 -2.29 8.06
N ASP A 109 18.02 -1.87 8.99
CA ASP A 109 17.67 -1.58 10.39
C ASP A 109 16.35 -0.81 10.52
N ARG A 110 15.44 -1.30 11.37
CA ARG A 110 14.11 -0.73 11.63
C ARG A 110 14.18 0.75 12.02
N LEU A 111 15.24 1.14 12.72
CA LEU A 111 15.46 2.51 13.15
C LEU A 111 15.77 3.44 11.97
N THR A 112 16.46 2.94 10.95
CA THR A 112 16.77 3.71 9.73
C THR A 112 15.53 4.02 8.91
N CYS A 113 14.60 3.05 8.77
CA CYS A 113 13.33 3.27 8.08
C CYS A 113 12.45 4.30 8.82
N SER A 114 12.36 4.20 10.14
CA SER A 114 11.57 5.13 10.96
C SER A 114 12.19 6.52 11.02
N ALA A 115 13.51 6.63 11.06
CA ALA A 115 14.23 7.91 11.08
C ALA A 115 14.08 8.67 9.75
N ARG A 116 14.14 7.96 8.60
CA ARG A 116 13.91 8.58 7.29
C ARG A 116 12.49 9.15 7.15
N LEU A 117 11.48 8.47 7.68
CA LEU A 117 10.10 8.98 7.66
C LEU A 117 9.89 10.22 8.56
N LYS A 118 10.69 10.38 9.63
CA LYS A 118 10.62 11.55 10.51
C LYS A 118 11.29 12.80 9.94
N MET A 119 12.12 12.64 8.90
CA MET A 119 12.82 13.77 8.25
C MET A 119 11.96 14.48 7.19
N PHE A 120 10.80 13.96 6.89
CA PHE A 120 9.80 14.51 5.97
C PHE A 120 8.48 14.79 6.70
#